data_971d76b94016c835699ad314201a0507
#
_entry.id   971d76b94016c835699ad314201a0507
#
_cell.length_a   1.000
_cell.length_b   1.000
_cell.length_c   1.000
_cell.angle_alpha   90.00
_cell.angle_beta   90.00
_cell.angle_gamma   90.00
#
_symmetry.space_group_name_H-M   'P 1'
#
loop_
_entity.id
_entity.type
_entity.pdbx_description
1 polymer ?
#
loop_
_entity_poly.entity_id
_entity_poly.type
_entity_poly.pdbx_seq_one_letter_code
_entity_poly.pdbx_strand_id
1 'polypeptide(L)'
;MIQYREGDFKEFIIKPNSSLSWRGNKIFFIMLFCLSFFIAISFAMAGMWMILPFTGLEMLLLGSALTYCYIKNSQCEIVKIDENKVSVALIKMRSKKVFDCDKYWAKFVLDKPRVNGYPHKLLLRSAGREMEIGALLTDAERIKLAKMLRRNV
;
A
#
# COMPACT_ATOMS: atom_id res chain seq x y z
N MET A 1 -7.64 4.30 -3.09
CA MET A 1 -8.55 5.49 -3.04
C MET A 1 -7.75 6.74 -3.35
N ILE A 2 -8.17 7.51 -4.35
CA ILE A 2 -7.51 8.74 -4.80
C ILE A 2 -8.26 9.91 -4.16
N GLN A 3 -7.56 10.76 -3.40
CA GLN A 3 -8.10 12.01 -2.88
C GLN A 3 -7.46 13.17 -3.64
N TYR A 4 -8.28 14.02 -4.23
CA TYR A 4 -7.86 15.25 -4.91
C TYR A 4 -8.09 16.42 -3.96
N ARG A 5 -7.09 17.26 -3.79
CA ARG A 5 -7.18 18.50 -3.02
C ARG A 5 -6.71 19.65 -3.90
N GLU A 6 -7.56 20.63 -4.07
CA GLU A 6 -7.28 21.86 -4.79
C GLU A 6 -6.98 22.96 -3.77
N GLY A 7 -5.78 23.52 -3.82
CA GLY A 7 -5.28 24.63 -3.02
C GLY A 7 -4.36 25.44 -3.91
N ASP A 8 -3.36 26.10 -3.34
CA ASP A 8 -2.29 26.78 -4.10
C ASP A 8 -1.51 25.83 -5.04
N PHE A 9 -1.61 24.51 -4.79
CA PHE A 9 -1.08 23.45 -5.64
C PHE A 9 -2.10 22.33 -5.79
N LYS A 10 -2.08 21.62 -6.92
CA LYS A 10 -2.90 20.43 -7.13
C LYS A 10 -2.24 19.22 -6.47
N GLU A 11 -2.86 18.69 -5.42
CA GLU A 11 -2.35 17.57 -4.64
C GLU A 11 -3.20 16.31 -4.85
N PHE A 12 -2.56 15.23 -5.32
CA PHE A 12 -3.18 13.92 -5.45
C PHE A 12 -2.60 13.00 -4.38
N ILE A 13 -3.42 12.65 -3.40
CA ILE A 13 -3.04 11.71 -2.33
C ILE A 13 -3.55 10.33 -2.71
N ILE A 14 -2.63 9.42 -2.94
CA ILE A 14 -2.88 8.04 -3.33
C ILE A 14 -2.67 7.16 -2.11
N LYS A 15 -3.76 6.62 -1.57
CA LYS A 15 -3.71 5.65 -0.46
C LYS A 15 -4.11 4.27 -0.97
N PRO A 16 -3.45 3.20 -0.51
CA PRO A 16 -3.89 1.84 -0.81
C PRO A 16 -5.29 1.61 -0.24
N ASN A 17 -6.03 0.76 -0.94
CA ASN A 17 -7.35 0.36 -0.48
C ASN A 17 -7.16 -0.73 0.60
N SER A 18 -7.14 -0.35 1.88
CA SER A 18 -7.06 -1.31 2.98
C SER A 18 -8.46 -1.68 3.45
N SER A 19 -8.82 -2.96 3.32
CA SER A 19 -10.15 -3.48 3.73
C SER A 19 -10.35 -3.44 5.23
N LEU A 20 -9.30 -3.59 6.04
CA LEU A 20 -9.38 -3.54 7.50
C LEU A 20 -8.51 -2.41 8.05
N SER A 21 -9.09 -1.67 9.00
CA SER A 21 -8.34 -0.73 9.82
C SER A 21 -7.38 -1.47 10.78
N TRP A 22 -6.34 -0.81 11.26
CA TRP A 22 -5.43 -1.37 12.26
C TRP A 22 -6.15 -1.87 13.52
N ARG A 23 -7.22 -1.17 13.93
CA ARG A 23 -8.06 -1.58 15.07
C ARG A 23 -8.80 -2.88 14.76
N GLY A 24 -9.38 -3.01 13.58
CA GLY A 24 -10.06 -4.24 13.14
C GLY A 24 -9.11 -5.44 13.09
N ASN A 25 -7.90 -5.28 12.58
CA ASN A 25 -6.87 -6.33 12.57
C ASN A 25 -6.49 -6.77 13.99
N LYS A 26 -6.32 -5.83 14.93
CA LYS A 26 -6.03 -6.16 16.33
C LYS A 26 -7.16 -6.95 16.98
N ILE A 27 -8.41 -6.50 16.82
CA ILE A 27 -9.58 -7.17 17.39
C ILE A 27 -9.69 -8.59 16.84
N PHE A 28 -9.55 -8.75 15.53
CA PHE A 28 -9.57 -10.06 14.87
C PHE A 28 -8.47 -10.98 15.41
N PHE A 29 -7.25 -10.48 15.53
CA PHE A 29 -6.13 -11.24 16.06
C PHE A 29 -6.35 -11.68 17.53
N ILE A 30 -6.83 -10.76 18.38
CA ILE A 30 -7.11 -11.05 19.80
C ILE A 30 -8.21 -12.10 19.91
N MET A 31 -9.29 -11.99 19.14
CA MET A 31 -10.38 -12.95 19.14
C MET A 31 -9.88 -14.35 18.73
N LEU A 32 -9.09 -14.42 17.66
CA LEU A 32 -8.54 -15.68 17.21
C LEU A 32 -7.53 -16.28 18.19
N PHE A 33 -6.71 -15.42 18.82
CA PHE A 33 -5.76 -15.82 19.85
C PHE A 33 -6.47 -16.43 21.06
N CYS A 34 -7.51 -15.78 21.58
CA CYS A 34 -8.29 -16.28 22.72
C CYS A 34 -8.95 -17.63 22.38
N LEU A 35 -9.52 -17.77 21.19
CA LEU A 35 -10.15 -19.01 20.76
C LEU A 35 -9.13 -20.17 20.65
N SER A 36 -8.02 -19.94 19.96
CA SER A 36 -6.96 -20.93 19.78
C SER A 36 -6.34 -21.34 21.13
N PHE A 37 -6.12 -20.37 22.02
CA PHE A 37 -5.54 -20.63 23.31
C PHE A 37 -6.50 -21.41 24.22
N PHE A 38 -7.79 -21.13 24.17
CA PHE A 38 -8.82 -21.90 24.90
C PHE A 38 -8.84 -23.36 24.44
N ILE A 39 -8.79 -23.61 23.14
CA ILE A 39 -8.72 -24.97 22.57
C ILE A 39 -7.43 -25.66 23.03
N ALA A 40 -6.28 -24.98 22.92
CA ALA A 40 -4.99 -25.55 23.30
C ALA A 40 -4.91 -25.96 24.78
N ILE A 41 -5.48 -25.14 25.68
CA ILE A 41 -5.57 -25.49 27.13
C ILE A 41 -6.44 -26.73 27.33
N SER A 42 -7.58 -26.81 26.64
CA SER A 42 -8.48 -27.96 26.78
C SER A 42 -7.77 -29.27 26.40
N PHE A 43 -6.99 -29.26 25.35
CA PHE A 43 -6.19 -30.42 24.91
C PHE A 43 -5.01 -30.70 25.87
N ALA A 44 -4.37 -29.65 26.36
CA ALA A 44 -3.27 -29.82 27.32
C ALA A 44 -3.74 -30.48 28.61
N MET A 45 -4.96 -30.14 29.10
CA MET A 45 -5.57 -30.80 30.26
C MET A 45 -5.91 -32.27 30.02
N ALA A 46 -6.15 -32.64 28.74
CA ALA A 46 -6.31 -34.04 28.32
C ALA A 46 -4.97 -34.79 28.17
N GLY A 47 -3.84 -34.20 28.59
CA GLY A 47 -2.50 -34.80 28.54
C GLY A 47 -1.68 -34.51 27.29
N MET A 48 -2.23 -33.79 26.31
CA MET A 48 -1.57 -33.43 25.05
C MET A 48 -0.87 -32.06 25.12
N TRP A 49 0.04 -31.91 26.06
CA TRP A 49 0.71 -30.63 26.35
C TRP A 49 1.60 -30.11 25.23
N MET A 50 2.04 -30.96 24.30
CA MET A 50 2.80 -30.56 23.10
C MET A 50 2.06 -29.60 22.18
N ILE A 51 0.74 -29.48 22.32
CA ILE A 51 -0.08 -28.55 21.53
C ILE A 51 0.19 -27.08 21.89
N LEU A 52 0.56 -26.79 23.14
CA LEU A 52 0.82 -25.42 23.60
C LEU A 52 1.95 -24.70 22.85
N PRO A 53 3.18 -25.30 22.74
CA PRO A 53 4.24 -24.64 21.99
C PRO A 53 3.89 -24.49 20.49
N PHE A 54 3.14 -25.43 19.93
CA PHE A 54 2.72 -25.35 18.54
C PHE A 54 1.73 -24.21 18.30
N THR A 55 0.72 -24.07 19.15
CA THR A 55 -0.23 -22.95 19.11
C THR A 55 0.48 -21.59 19.30
N GLY A 56 1.47 -21.53 20.19
CA GLY A 56 2.29 -20.33 20.37
C GLY A 56 3.03 -19.93 19.08
N LEU A 57 3.65 -20.89 18.41
CA LEU A 57 4.35 -20.68 17.16
C LEU A 57 3.40 -20.23 16.03
N GLU A 58 2.23 -20.85 15.92
CA GLU A 58 1.20 -20.48 14.95
C GLU A 58 0.73 -19.03 15.13
N MET A 59 0.46 -18.63 16.37
CA MET A 59 0.04 -17.26 16.69
C MET A 59 1.15 -16.25 16.43
N LEU A 60 2.42 -16.60 16.65
CA LEU A 60 3.56 -15.76 16.35
C LEU A 60 3.70 -15.56 14.83
N LEU A 61 3.56 -16.62 14.05
CA LEU A 61 3.58 -16.54 12.57
C LEU A 61 2.43 -15.68 12.04
N LEU A 62 1.20 -15.89 12.53
CA LEU A 62 0.04 -15.11 12.14
C LEU A 62 0.19 -13.63 12.50
N GLY A 63 0.65 -13.32 13.72
CA GLY A 63 0.90 -11.95 14.17
C GLY A 63 1.96 -11.24 13.34
N SER A 64 3.04 -11.95 12.98
CA SER A 64 4.09 -11.42 12.10
C SER A 64 3.58 -11.14 10.69
N ALA A 65 2.77 -12.04 10.13
CA ALA A 65 2.16 -11.88 8.81
C ALA A 65 1.19 -10.68 8.77
N LEU A 66 0.31 -10.54 9.77
CA LEU A 66 -0.61 -9.41 9.87
C LEU A 66 0.14 -8.08 10.02
N THR A 67 1.20 -8.05 10.82
CA THR A 67 2.05 -6.87 10.99
C THR A 67 2.75 -6.51 9.69
N TYR A 68 3.30 -7.49 8.98
CA TYR A 68 3.92 -7.29 7.67
C TYR A 68 2.93 -6.73 6.64
N CYS A 69 1.74 -7.30 6.54
CA CYS A 69 0.68 -6.81 5.65
C CYS A 69 0.28 -5.37 6.00
N TYR A 70 0.17 -5.05 7.29
CA TYR A 70 -0.15 -3.70 7.72
C TYR A 70 0.93 -2.69 7.32
N ILE A 71 2.21 -2.99 7.57
CA ILE A 71 3.34 -2.13 7.20
C ILE A 71 3.35 -1.89 5.67
N LYS A 72 3.13 -2.94 4.89
CA LYS A 72 3.07 -2.84 3.43
C LYS A 72 1.91 -1.97 2.95
N ASN A 73 0.75 -2.07 3.58
CA ASN A 73 -0.45 -1.31 3.23
C ASN A 73 -0.48 0.13 3.82
N SER A 74 0.44 0.47 4.71
CA SER A 74 0.56 1.84 5.29
C SER A 74 1.36 2.81 4.42
N GLN A 75 1.73 2.43 3.20
CA GLN A 75 2.42 3.30 2.26
C GLN A 75 1.41 4.28 1.64
N CYS A 76 1.80 5.53 1.47
CA CYS A 76 1.03 6.50 0.69
C CYS A 76 1.93 7.22 -0.31
N GLU A 77 1.36 7.56 -1.44
CA GLU A 77 2.02 8.35 -2.48
C GLU A 77 1.32 9.69 -2.58
N ILE A 78 2.09 10.75 -2.65
CA ILE A 78 1.58 12.12 -2.80
C ILE A 78 2.20 12.69 -4.07
N VAL A 79 1.36 13.04 -5.02
CA VAL A 79 1.76 13.73 -6.25
C VAL A 79 1.32 15.18 -6.12
N LYS A 80 2.28 16.10 -6.09
CA LYS A 80 2.05 17.54 -6.08
C LYS A 80 2.41 18.12 -7.44
N ILE A 81 1.47 18.85 -8.02
CA ILE A 81 1.67 19.54 -9.28
C ILE A 81 1.58 21.04 -8.99
N ASP A 82 2.70 21.71 -9.08
CA ASP A 82 2.85 23.15 -9.01
C ASP A 82 2.86 23.77 -10.41
N GLU A 83 2.94 25.08 -10.52
CA GLU A 83 3.01 25.79 -11.81
C GLU A 83 4.22 25.34 -12.64
N ASN A 84 5.39 25.17 -12.02
CA ASN A 84 6.66 24.87 -12.69
C ASN A 84 7.23 23.48 -12.34
N LYS A 85 6.77 22.83 -11.28
CA LYS A 85 7.36 21.58 -10.77
C LYS A 85 6.32 20.50 -10.50
N VAL A 86 6.73 19.27 -10.73
CA VAL A 86 5.99 18.08 -10.32
C VAL A 86 6.82 17.33 -9.29
N SER A 87 6.28 17.18 -8.09
CA SER A 87 6.92 16.48 -6.98
C SER A 87 6.13 15.23 -6.63
N VAL A 88 6.78 14.08 -6.65
CA VAL A 88 6.20 12.81 -6.23
C VAL A 88 6.88 12.36 -4.96
N ALA A 89 6.13 12.33 -3.86
CA ALA A 89 6.61 11.84 -2.58
C ALA A 89 6.03 10.46 -2.29
N LEU A 90 6.88 9.45 -2.22
CA LEU A 90 6.55 8.10 -1.81
C LEU A 90 6.87 7.96 -0.33
N ILE A 91 5.84 8.00 0.51
CA ILE A 91 5.94 7.92 1.95
C ILE A 91 5.77 6.46 2.38
N LYS A 92 6.85 5.85 2.83
CA LYS A 92 6.87 4.57 3.52
C LYS A 92 7.10 4.82 5.01
N MET A 93 6.68 3.87 5.86
CA MET A 93 6.78 4.00 7.33
C MET A 93 8.18 4.38 7.85
N ARG A 94 9.25 4.06 7.11
CA ARG A 94 10.67 4.33 7.49
C ARG A 94 11.44 5.17 6.48
N SER A 95 10.88 5.49 5.32
CA SER A 95 11.59 6.24 4.28
C SER A 95 10.65 7.11 3.48
N LYS A 96 11.07 8.33 3.21
CA LYS A 96 10.42 9.24 2.29
C LYS A 96 11.32 9.35 1.06
N LYS A 97 10.85 8.88 -0.09
CA LYS A 97 11.50 9.12 -1.37
C LYS A 97 10.76 10.25 -2.05
N VAL A 98 11.46 11.30 -2.39
CA VAL A 98 10.92 12.44 -3.14
C VAL A 98 11.58 12.43 -4.51
N PHE A 99 10.77 12.57 -5.53
CA PHE A 99 11.21 12.72 -6.91
C PHE A 99 10.64 14.04 -7.42
N ASP A 100 11.52 15.00 -7.62
CA ASP A 100 11.18 16.32 -8.15
C ASP A 100 11.59 16.41 -9.60
N CYS A 101 10.73 16.94 -10.45
CA CYS A 101 11.03 17.22 -11.84
C CYS A 101 10.31 18.48 -12.31
N ASP A 102 10.87 19.13 -13.33
CA ASP A 102 10.22 20.25 -13.96
C ASP A 102 9.00 19.77 -14.76
N LYS A 103 7.91 20.51 -14.64
CA LYS A 103 6.63 20.21 -15.28
C LYS A 103 6.79 20.00 -16.80
N TYR A 104 7.65 20.80 -17.43
CA TYR A 104 7.89 20.73 -18.88
C TYR A 104 8.43 19.38 -19.34
N TRP A 105 9.24 18.70 -18.51
CA TRP A 105 9.83 17.39 -18.81
C TRP A 105 9.04 16.22 -18.22
N ALA A 106 8.01 16.49 -17.46
CA ALA A 106 7.20 15.48 -16.78
C ALA A 106 6.24 14.80 -17.79
N LYS A 107 6.44 13.51 -18.06
CA LYS A 107 5.56 12.72 -18.93
C LYS A 107 4.99 11.56 -18.14
N PHE A 108 3.65 11.53 -17.99
CA PHE A 108 2.95 10.38 -17.41
C PHE A 108 2.64 9.35 -18.50
N VAL A 109 3.33 8.22 -18.44
CA VAL A 109 3.21 7.12 -19.42
C VAL A 109 2.52 5.94 -18.75
N LEU A 110 1.41 5.50 -19.34
CA LEU A 110 0.77 4.26 -18.95
C LEU A 110 1.36 3.16 -19.85
N ASP A 111 2.23 2.35 -19.28
CA ASP A 111 2.86 1.23 -19.96
C ASP A 111 1.95 0.01 -19.93
N LYS A 112 1.72 -0.59 -21.10
CA LYS A 112 0.93 -1.82 -21.21
C LYS A 112 1.82 -3.02 -20.87
N PRO A 113 1.33 -3.96 -20.08
CA PRO A 113 2.11 -5.16 -19.79
C PRO A 113 2.35 -5.97 -21.07
N ARG A 114 3.55 -6.54 -21.20
CA ARG A 114 3.89 -7.43 -22.32
C ARG A 114 3.09 -8.74 -22.30
N VAL A 115 2.55 -9.12 -21.15
CA VAL A 115 1.76 -10.36 -20.94
C VAL A 115 0.37 -9.98 -20.51
N ASN A 116 -0.64 -10.53 -21.19
CA ASN A 116 -2.04 -10.34 -20.82
C ASN A 116 -2.31 -10.87 -19.41
N GLY A 117 -3.00 -10.06 -18.57
CA GLY A 117 -3.31 -10.41 -17.19
C GLY A 117 -2.48 -9.68 -16.14
N TYR A 118 -1.41 -8.97 -16.51
CA TYR A 118 -0.70 -8.09 -15.59
C TYR A 118 -1.26 -6.67 -15.61
N PRO A 119 -1.26 -5.97 -14.45
CA PRO A 119 -1.76 -4.60 -14.38
C PRO A 119 -0.86 -3.64 -15.14
N HIS A 120 -1.45 -2.57 -15.70
CA HIS A 120 -0.71 -1.49 -16.35
C HIS A 120 0.24 -0.82 -15.35
N LYS A 121 1.41 -0.35 -15.82
CA LYS A 121 2.31 0.45 -15.00
C LYS A 121 2.18 1.93 -15.36
N LEU A 122 1.95 2.77 -14.36
CA LEU A 122 1.97 4.22 -14.54
C LEU A 122 3.36 4.72 -14.15
N LEU A 123 4.08 5.24 -15.14
CA LEU A 123 5.44 5.74 -14.99
C LEU A 123 5.46 7.25 -15.17
N LEU A 124 6.12 7.95 -14.27
CA LEU A 124 6.55 9.33 -14.46
C LEU A 124 7.95 9.28 -15.06
N ARG A 125 8.09 9.79 -16.28
CA ARG A 125 9.36 9.94 -16.97
C ARG A 125 9.77 11.40 -17.00
N SER A 126 10.99 11.68 -16.57
CA SER A 126 11.59 13.02 -16.65
C SER A 126 13.10 12.92 -16.80
N ALA A 127 13.67 13.56 -17.81
CA ALA A 127 15.12 13.67 -18.04
C ALA A 127 15.88 12.34 -17.91
N GLY A 128 15.34 11.25 -18.49
CA GLY A 128 15.96 9.91 -18.46
C GLY A 128 15.77 9.14 -17.15
N ARG A 129 15.06 9.71 -16.16
CA ARG A 129 14.68 9.02 -14.92
C ARG A 129 13.23 8.56 -15.00
N GLU A 130 12.97 7.40 -14.44
CA GLU A 130 11.62 6.82 -14.38
C GLU A 130 11.24 6.51 -12.94
N MET A 131 9.99 6.83 -12.57
CA MET A 131 9.42 6.47 -11.29
C MET A 131 8.02 5.88 -11.47
N GLU A 132 7.77 4.73 -10.87
CA GLU A 132 6.44 4.11 -10.88
C GLU A 132 5.54 4.79 -9.85
N ILE A 133 4.33 5.17 -10.28
CA ILE A 133 3.30 5.82 -9.45
C ILE A 133 2.06 4.92 -9.44
N GLY A 134 1.38 4.88 -8.29
CA GLY A 134 0.15 4.10 -8.15
C GLY A 134 0.39 2.59 -8.15
N ALA A 135 1.55 2.13 -7.68
CA ALA A 135 1.86 0.70 -7.58
C ALA A 135 0.85 -0.06 -6.69
N LEU A 136 0.21 0.65 -5.76
CA LEU A 136 -0.77 0.11 -4.80
C LEU A 136 -2.23 0.24 -5.25
N LEU A 137 -2.46 0.83 -6.43
CA LEU A 137 -3.79 1.00 -7.00
C LEU A 137 -4.21 -0.20 -7.85
N THR A 138 -5.52 -0.41 -7.93
CA THR A 138 -6.09 -1.33 -8.92
C THR A 138 -5.88 -0.79 -10.33
N ASP A 139 -5.95 -1.66 -11.33
CA ASP A 139 -5.71 -1.27 -12.73
C ASP A 139 -6.67 -0.17 -13.20
N ALA A 140 -7.95 -0.30 -12.85
CA ALA A 140 -8.98 0.70 -13.18
C ALA A 140 -8.71 2.07 -12.52
N GLU A 141 -8.29 2.07 -11.24
CA GLU A 141 -7.92 3.30 -10.53
C GLU A 141 -6.65 3.92 -11.11
N ARG A 142 -5.69 3.11 -11.55
CA ARG A 142 -4.44 3.56 -12.16
C ARG A 142 -4.67 4.23 -13.51
N ILE A 143 -5.56 3.66 -14.34
CA ILE A 143 -5.99 4.28 -15.61
C ILE A 143 -6.69 5.61 -15.35
N LYS A 144 -7.56 5.66 -14.33
CA LYS A 144 -8.25 6.90 -13.94
C LYS A 144 -7.27 7.97 -13.46
N LEU A 145 -6.31 7.60 -12.62
CA LEU A 145 -5.24 8.49 -12.15
C LEU A 145 -4.41 9.02 -13.31
N ALA A 146 -4.00 8.14 -14.25
CA ALA A 146 -3.23 8.53 -15.43
C ALA A 146 -3.95 9.59 -16.28
N LYS A 147 -5.27 9.45 -16.48
CA LYS A 147 -6.09 10.44 -17.19
C LYS A 147 -6.15 11.77 -16.44
N MET A 148 -6.31 11.72 -15.10
CA MET A 148 -6.35 12.94 -14.27
C MET A 148 -5.02 13.68 -14.28
N LEU A 149 -3.89 12.97 -14.13
CA LEU A 149 -2.55 13.56 -14.12
C LEU A 149 -2.21 14.19 -15.49
N ARG A 150 -2.50 13.49 -16.59
CA ARG A 150 -2.26 14.02 -17.97
C ARG A 150 -3.07 15.28 -18.29
N ARG A 151 -4.22 15.45 -17.66
CA ARG A 151 -5.07 16.66 -17.86
C ARG A 151 -4.54 17.86 -17.08
N ASN A 152 -3.71 17.65 -16.06
CA ASN A 152 -3.25 18.70 -15.14
C ASN A 152 -1.76 19.07 -15.32
N VAL A 153 -1.05 18.38 -16.19
CA VAL A 153 0.30 18.70 -16.67
C VAL A 153 0.24 19.29 -18.06
#